data_ff28e22bde7c38d093b7fba426f3b088
#
_entry.id   ff28e22bde7c38d093b7fba426f3b088
#
_cell.length_a   1.000
_cell.length_b   1.000
_cell.length_c   1.000
_cell.angle_alpha   90.00
_cell.angle_beta   90.00
_cell.angle_gamma   90.00
#
_symmetry.space_group_name_H-M   'P 1'
#
loop_
_entity.id
_entity.type
_entity.pdbx_description
1 polymer ?
#
loop_
_entity_poly.entity_id
_entity_poly.type
_entity_poly.pdbx_seq_one_letter_code
_entity_poly.pdbx_strand_id
1 'polypeptide(L)'
;SALTIAEKSGQGVHVDLSNIETQITSIDRRAAYLVYASYRNEHVAREGGYRVSPFPMGCRPALDGHVQVSTLVNWIPRMLATIEDPEMEELFDDPMWLFNEEHPELADTRLVMWTLTKNRQQAMEEAQARSWPVTAVNKPVDLLKDPHFKQREFFETTEHPVAGEIMLPGAPIRIEDGWKTLRPAPLLGEHTAELLKEPSRKKKSRKNSEQELPLQDIRVLDMTVVWSGPYVTQILGDLGADVIRVDNPWIF
;
A
#
# COMPACT_ATOMS: atom_id res chain seq x y z
N SER A 1 -4.21 19.72 1.71
CA SER A 1 -3.69 21.10 1.56
C SER A 1 -4.65 22.04 0.83
N ALA A 2 -5.19 21.67 -0.34
CA ALA A 2 -6.12 22.55 -1.09
C ALA A 2 -7.37 22.93 -0.28
N LEU A 3 -7.95 22.00 0.46
CA LEU A 3 -9.08 22.28 1.37
C LEU A 3 -8.65 23.20 2.51
N THR A 4 -7.51 22.96 3.13
CA THR A 4 -6.97 23.80 4.20
C THR A 4 -6.72 25.23 3.74
N ILE A 5 -6.19 25.41 2.51
CA ILE A 5 -6.03 26.73 1.88
C ILE A 5 -7.41 27.38 1.69
N ALA A 6 -8.37 26.65 1.16
CA ALA A 6 -9.71 27.16 0.91
C ALA A 6 -10.42 27.55 2.21
N GLU A 7 -10.25 26.78 3.28
CA GLU A 7 -10.82 27.08 4.61
C GLU A 7 -10.17 28.33 5.23
N LYS A 8 -8.84 28.42 5.19
CA LYS A 8 -8.11 29.57 5.75
C LYS A 8 -8.33 30.86 4.94
N SER A 9 -8.26 30.78 3.61
CA SER A 9 -8.36 31.95 2.71
C SER A 9 -9.78 32.29 2.26
N GLY A 10 -10.70 31.37 2.37
CA GLY A 10 -12.04 31.46 1.79
C GLY A 10 -12.08 31.34 0.26
N GLN A 11 -10.98 30.93 -0.37
CA GLN A 11 -10.88 30.78 -1.82
C GLN A 11 -10.50 29.37 -2.21
N GLY A 12 -11.21 28.81 -3.19
CA GLY A 12 -10.82 27.55 -3.83
C GLY A 12 -9.54 27.70 -4.63
N VAL A 13 -8.79 26.62 -4.72
CA VAL A 13 -7.56 26.52 -5.50
C VAL A 13 -7.74 25.51 -6.63
N HIS A 14 -7.08 25.77 -7.75
CA HIS A 14 -6.93 24.79 -8.83
C HIS A 14 -5.75 23.90 -8.51
N VAL A 15 -5.95 22.59 -8.54
CA VAL A 15 -4.90 21.58 -8.33
C VAL A 15 -4.63 20.91 -9.66
N ASP A 16 -3.43 21.07 -10.18
CA ASP A 16 -2.92 20.37 -11.36
C ASP A 16 -2.02 19.21 -10.91
N LEU A 17 -2.30 18.01 -11.38
CA LEU A 17 -1.59 16.78 -11.02
C LEU A 17 -1.03 16.12 -12.28
N SER A 18 0.29 16.11 -12.38
CA SER A 18 0.99 15.35 -13.41
C SER A 18 1.19 13.90 -12.96
N ASN A 19 0.64 12.96 -13.71
CA ASN A 19 0.81 11.53 -13.42
C ASN A 19 2.28 11.10 -13.43
N ILE A 20 3.08 11.65 -14.34
CA ILE A 20 4.50 11.28 -14.46
C ILE A 20 5.31 11.81 -13.27
N GLU A 21 5.07 13.06 -12.86
CA GLU A 21 5.73 13.66 -11.70
C GLU A 21 5.37 12.92 -10.41
N THR A 22 4.10 12.59 -10.24
CA THR A 22 3.62 11.81 -9.10
C THR A 22 4.28 10.43 -9.06
N GLN A 23 4.47 9.79 -10.21
CA GLN A 23 5.16 8.49 -10.26
C GLN A 23 6.66 8.60 -9.97
N ILE A 24 7.32 9.66 -10.42
CA ILE A 24 8.75 9.89 -10.14
C ILE A 24 8.99 10.15 -8.66
N THR A 25 8.11 10.92 -8.02
CA THR A 25 8.21 11.27 -6.59
C THR A 25 7.61 10.21 -5.66
N SER A 26 7.01 9.14 -6.20
CA SER A 26 6.48 8.07 -5.37
C SER A 26 7.60 7.32 -4.63
N ILE A 27 7.25 6.73 -3.48
CA ILE A 27 8.17 5.90 -2.68
C ILE A 27 8.55 4.57 -3.36
N ASP A 28 8.13 4.36 -4.58
CA ASP A 28 8.53 3.21 -5.38
C ASP A 28 10.04 3.26 -5.66
N ARG A 29 10.67 2.12 -5.73
CA ARG A 29 12.10 1.92 -6.02
C ARG A 29 12.60 2.63 -7.28
N ARG A 30 11.70 3.09 -8.13
CA ARG A 30 12.02 3.82 -9.37
C ARG A 30 12.84 5.08 -9.13
N ALA A 31 12.52 5.85 -8.10
CA ALA A 31 13.32 7.02 -7.73
C ALA A 31 14.74 6.60 -7.30
N ALA A 32 14.86 5.51 -6.52
CA ALA A 32 16.16 4.95 -6.14
C ALA A 32 16.97 4.48 -7.35
N TYR A 33 16.31 3.90 -8.36
CA TYR A 33 16.97 3.49 -9.60
C TYR A 33 17.45 4.68 -10.45
N LEU A 34 16.73 5.79 -10.46
CA LEU A 34 17.20 7.01 -11.12
C LEU A 34 18.45 7.58 -10.44
N VAL A 35 18.46 7.61 -9.11
CA VAL A 35 19.62 8.03 -8.33
C VAL A 35 20.79 7.08 -8.58
N TYR A 36 20.58 5.77 -8.53
CA TYR A 36 21.60 4.76 -8.83
C TYR A 36 22.21 4.97 -10.23
N ALA A 37 21.36 5.13 -11.26
CA ALA A 37 21.81 5.37 -12.63
C ALA A 37 22.68 6.64 -12.75
N SER A 38 22.30 7.71 -12.04
CA SER A 38 23.06 8.97 -12.05
C SER A 38 24.45 8.84 -11.43
N TYR A 39 24.60 8.08 -10.35
CA TYR A 39 25.88 7.92 -9.66
C TYR A 39 26.80 6.87 -10.29
N ARG A 40 26.24 5.80 -10.84
CA ARG A 40 26.98 4.70 -11.43
C ARG A 40 27.20 4.83 -12.93
N ASN A 41 26.46 5.72 -13.59
CA ASN A 41 26.37 5.81 -15.05
C ASN A 41 25.98 4.47 -15.71
N GLU A 42 25.18 3.69 -15.01
CA GLU A 42 24.66 2.39 -15.42
C GLU A 42 23.14 2.42 -15.38
N HIS A 43 22.50 1.91 -16.41
CA HIS A 43 21.06 1.77 -16.41
C HIS A 43 20.66 0.47 -15.72
N VAL A 44 19.74 0.59 -14.75
CA VAL A 44 19.06 -0.60 -14.24
C VAL A 44 18.18 -1.15 -15.36
N ALA A 45 18.54 -2.32 -15.87
CA ALA A 45 17.81 -2.98 -16.93
C ALA A 45 16.36 -3.28 -16.49
N ARG A 46 15.44 -3.27 -17.46
CA ARG A 46 14.12 -3.85 -17.23
C ARG A 46 14.31 -5.32 -16.90
N GLU A 47 13.89 -5.70 -15.71
CA GLU A 47 13.80 -7.11 -15.37
C GLU A 47 12.64 -7.71 -16.17
N GLY A 48 12.98 -8.45 -17.22
CA GLY A 48 12.01 -9.20 -18.02
C GLY A 48 11.82 -10.59 -17.45
N GLY A 49 10.58 -10.99 -17.26
CA GLY A 49 10.24 -12.33 -16.81
C GLY A 49 10.30 -12.54 -15.29
N TYR A 50 10.20 -13.80 -14.92
CA TYR A 50 10.27 -14.24 -13.53
C TYR A 50 11.72 -14.22 -13.05
N ARG A 51 12.04 -13.31 -12.14
CA ARG A 51 13.36 -13.28 -11.52
C ARG A 51 13.24 -13.84 -10.10
N VAL A 52 14.03 -14.83 -9.81
CA VAL A 52 14.18 -15.33 -8.46
C VAL A 52 15.01 -14.33 -7.66
N SER A 53 14.39 -13.72 -6.68
CA SER A 53 15.10 -12.83 -5.75
C SER A 53 16.02 -13.66 -4.85
N PRO A 54 17.18 -13.14 -4.42
CA PRO A 54 17.99 -13.78 -3.38
C PRO A 54 17.17 -14.03 -2.10
N PHE A 55 16.11 -13.24 -1.87
CA PHE A 55 15.13 -13.50 -0.85
C PHE A 55 13.93 -14.22 -1.45
N PRO A 56 13.42 -15.30 -0.85
CA PRO A 56 12.20 -15.97 -1.28
C PRO A 56 10.99 -15.02 -1.25
N MET A 57 10.68 -14.40 -2.39
CA MET A 57 9.65 -13.38 -2.53
C MET A 57 8.83 -13.60 -3.80
N GLY A 58 7.58 -13.13 -3.77
CA GLY A 58 6.72 -13.12 -4.93
C GLY A 58 5.65 -14.21 -4.90
N CYS A 59 4.94 -14.33 -6.02
CA CYS A 59 3.82 -15.25 -6.16
C CYS A 59 4.33 -16.67 -6.41
N ARG A 60 3.82 -17.65 -5.67
CA ARG A 60 4.16 -19.08 -5.79
C ARG A 60 2.91 -19.92 -5.93
N PRO A 61 2.95 -21.02 -6.72
CA PRO A 61 1.81 -21.92 -6.86
C PRO A 61 1.49 -22.65 -5.57
N ALA A 62 0.22 -22.93 -5.34
CA ALA A 62 -0.30 -23.78 -4.28
C ALA A 62 -1.29 -24.78 -4.90
N LEU A 63 -1.80 -25.75 -4.14
CA LEU A 63 -2.71 -26.79 -4.65
C LEU A 63 -3.98 -26.21 -5.31
N ASP A 64 -4.49 -25.08 -4.84
CA ASP A 64 -5.77 -24.51 -5.27
C ASP A 64 -5.63 -23.09 -5.85
N GLY A 65 -4.41 -22.65 -6.16
CA GLY A 65 -4.14 -21.33 -6.70
C GLY A 65 -2.73 -20.84 -6.42
N HIS A 66 -2.58 -19.63 -5.86
CA HIS A 66 -1.28 -19.05 -5.58
C HIS A 66 -1.24 -18.40 -4.20
N VAL A 67 -0.05 -18.33 -3.63
CA VAL A 67 0.26 -17.54 -2.44
C VAL A 67 1.28 -16.46 -2.78
N GLN A 68 1.19 -15.32 -2.13
CA GLN A 68 2.21 -14.29 -2.16
C GLN A 68 3.10 -14.44 -0.94
N VAL A 69 4.38 -14.65 -1.20
CA VAL A 69 5.41 -14.76 -0.17
C VAL A 69 6.20 -13.46 -0.11
N SER A 70 6.51 -12.99 1.09
CA SER A 70 7.38 -11.84 1.31
C SER A 70 8.36 -12.17 2.41
N THR A 71 9.63 -12.38 2.04
CA THR A 71 10.68 -12.72 2.99
C THR A 71 11.82 -11.70 2.87
N LEU A 72 12.17 -11.07 3.98
CA LEU A 72 13.38 -10.26 4.12
C LEU A 72 14.32 -10.99 5.10
N VAL A 73 15.55 -10.51 5.23
CA VAL A 73 16.59 -11.13 6.08
C VAL A 73 16.07 -11.47 7.49
N ASN A 74 15.36 -10.55 8.11
CA ASN A 74 14.81 -10.71 9.46
C ASN A 74 13.67 -11.74 9.57
N TRP A 75 13.12 -12.20 8.46
CA TRP A 75 12.06 -13.22 8.43
C TRP A 75 12.56 -14.61 8.01
N ILE A 76 13.82 -14.73 7.54
CA ILE A 76 14.42 -16.01 7.16
C ILE A 76 14.28 -17.05 8.27
N PRO A 77 14.63 -16.78 9.55
CA PRO A 77 14.48 -17.78 10.59
C PRO A 77 13.03 -18.27 10.80
N ARG A 78 12.06 -17.39 10.57
CA ARG A 78 10.63 -17.75 10.67
C ARG A 78 10.17 -18.59 9.49
N MET A 79 10.67 -18.28 8.30
CA MET A 79 10.47 -19.07 7.09
C MET A 79 11.02 -20.49 7.28
N LEU A 80 12.28 -20.63 7.68
CA LEU A 80 12.93 -21.92 7.92
C LEU A 80 12.16 -22.74 8.96
N ALA A 81 11.80 -22.11 10.09
CA ALA A 81 10.98 -22.76 11.11
C ALA A 81 9.58 -23.15 10.64
N THR A 82 9.07 -22.57 9.55
CA THR A 82 7.76 -22.91 8.97
C THR A 82 7.87 -24.05 7.97
N ILE A 83 8.88 -24.00 7.12
CA ILE A 83 9.08 -24.97 6.04
C ILE A 83 9.62 -26.29 6.59
N GLU A 84 10.46 -26.23 7.62
CA GLU A 84 11.08 -27.37 8.30
C GLU A 84 11.80 -28.33 7.31
N ASP A 85 12.51 -27.75 6.33
CA ASP A 85 13.26 -28.47 5.30
C ASP A 85 14.76 -28.35 5.59
N PRO A 86 15.45 -29.47 5.95
CA PRO A 86 16.88 -29.44 6.30
C PRO A 86 17.79 -28.95 5.16
N GLU A 87 17.44 -29.25 3.90
CA GLU A 87 18.22 -28.77 2.76
C GLU A 87 18.04 -27.25 2.55
N MET A 88 16.87 -26.72 2.88
CA MET A 88 16.66 -25.27 2.88
C MET A 88 17.40 -24.59 4.04
N GLU A 89 17.45 -25.20 5.22
CA GLU A 89 18.24 -24.71 6.34
C GLU A 89 19.73 -24.63 5.98
N GLU A 90 20.28 -25.68 5.38
CA GLU A 90 21.69 -25.73 4.93
C GLU A 90 22.03 -24.62 3.94
N LEU A 91 21.10 -24.26 3.02
CA LEU A 91 21.29 -23.15 2.09
C LEU A 91 21.50 -21.81 2.79
N PHE A 92 20.86 -21.57 3.93
CA PHE A 92 20.94 -20.30 4.67
C PHE A 92 21.98 -20.31 5.81
N ASP A 93 22.62 -21.44 6.09
CA ASP A 93 23.71 -21.55 7.06
C ASP A 93 25.04 -20.95 6.54
N ASP A 94 25.21 -20.85 5.23
CA ASP A 94 26.37 -20.20 4.63
C ASP A 94 26.27 -18.68 4.82
N PRO A 95 27.18 -18.03 5.57
CA PRO A 95 27.16 -16.58 5.75
C PRO A 95 27.25 -15.77 4.45
N MET A 96 27.73 -16.40 3.37
CA MET A 96 27.89 -15.78 2.06
C MET A 96 26.76 -16.12 1.08
N TRP A 97 25.69 -16.74 1.56
CA TRP A 97 24.55 -17.17 0.72
C TRP A 97 24.02 -16.06 -0.20
N LEU A 98 24.06 -14.81 0.24
CA LEU A 98 23.55 -13.66 -0.51
C LEU A 98 24.34 -13.41 -1.82
N PHE A 99 25.60 -13.88 -1.88
CA PHE A 99 26.52 -13.72 -3.01
C PHE A 99 26.64 -14.98 -3.85
N ASN A 100 25.95 -16.05 -3.48
CA ASN A 100 25.93 -17.30 -4.24
C ASN A 100 24.86 -17.20 -5.34
N GLU A 101 25.28 -17.30 -6.61
CA GLU A 101 24.39 -17.13 -7.77
C GLU A 101 23.37 -18.27 -7.92
N GLU A 102 23.66 -19.45 -7.43
CA GLU A 102 22.77 -20.62 -7.51
C GLU A 102 21.76 -20.66 -6.35
N HIS A 103 22.08 -20.01 -5.24
CA HIS A 103 21.27 -20.03 -4.02
C HIS A 103 19.80 -19.61 -4.25
N PRO A 104 19.48 -18.52 -4.99
CA PRO A 104 18.10 -18.10 -5.18
C PRO A 104 17.22 -19.17 -5.83
N GLU A 105 17.73 -19.89 -6.82
CA GLU A 105 16.98 -20.93 -7.53
C GLU A 105 16.77 -22.17 -6.66
N LEU A 106 17.76 -22.56 -5.88
CA LEU A 106 17.67 -23.69 -4.95
C LEU A 106 16.66 -23.38 -3.84
N ALA A 107 16.75 -22.22 -3.22
CA ALA A 107 15.81 -21.78 -2.17
C ALA A 107 14.38 -21.66 -2.70
N ASP A 108 14.21 -21.14 -3.92
CA ASP A 108 12.89 -21.04 -4.55
C ASP A 108 12.29 -22.41 -4.86
N THR A 109 13.11 -23.35 -5.31
CA THR A 109 12.67 -24.73 -5.55
C THR A 109 12.11 -25.34 -4.27
N ARG A 110 12.80 -25.21 -3.14
CA ARG A 110 12.33 -25.71 -1.83
C ARG A 110 11.06 -25.02 -1.38
N LEU A 111 11.00 -23.70 -1.55
CA LEU A 111 9.79 -22.94 -1.26
C LEU A 111 8.59 -23.44 -2.08
N VAL A 112 8.78 -23.64 -3.40
CA VAL A 112 7.71 -24.16 -4.27
C VAL A 112 7.29 -25.56 -3.87
N MET A 113 8.23 -26.45 -3.52
CA MET A 113 7.90 -27.78 -3.01
C MET A 113 7.01 -27.69 -1.77
N TRP A 114 7.32 -26.81 -0.82
CA TRP A 114 6.49 -26.60 0.37
C TRP A 114 5.10 -26.05 0.01
N THR A 115 5.00 -25.01 -0.84
CA THR A 115 3.71 -24.41 -1.18
C THR A 115 2.80 -25.36 -1.97
N LEU A 116 3.37 -26.23 -2.80
CA LEU A 116 2.60 -27.22 -3.58
C LEU A 116 2.04 -28.36 -2.74
N THR A 117 2.46 -28.54 -1.49
CA THR A 117 1.84 -29.51 -0.58
C THR A 117 0.58 -29.00 0.12
N LYS A 118 0.22 -27.73 -0.06
CA LYS A 118 -0.81 -27.04 0.73
C LYS A 118 -1.77 -26.25 -0.17
N ASN A 119 -3.02 -26.10 0.31
CA ASN A 119 -3.86 -25.07 -0.28
C ASN A 119 -3.45 -23.67 0.21
N ARG A 120 -3.93 -22.63 -0.48
CA ARG A 120 -3.56 -21.22 -0.20
C ARG A 120 -3.78 -20.82 1.25
N GLN A 121 -4.91 -21.25 1.81
CA GLN A 121 -5.29 -20.91 3.18
C GLN A 121 -4.37 -21.58 4.20
N GLN A 122 -4.08 -22.86 4.01
CA GLN A 122 -3.16 -23.60 4.88
C GLN A 122 -1.76 -22.99 4.88
N ALA A 123 -1.21 -22.71 3.70
CA ALA A 123 0.11 -22.08 3.59
C ALA A 123 0.15 -20.70 4.29
N MET A 124 -0.90 -19.91 4.14
CA MET A 124 -1.02 -18.63 4.81
C MET A 124 -1.09 -18.78 6.34
N GLU A 125 -1.95 -19.66 6.84
CA GLU A 125 -2.16 -19.86 8.28
C GLU A 125 -0.90 -20.39 8.98
N GLU A 126 -0.22 -21.38 8.40
CA GLU A 126 1.02 -21.94 8.94
C GLU A 126 2.14 -20.89 8.99
N ALA A 127 2.30 -20.10 7.94
CA ALA A 127 3.30 -19.04 7.89
C ALA A 127 2.99 -17.91 8.88
N GLN A 128 1.76 -17.43 8.91
CA GLN A 128 1.36 -16.34 9.79
C GLN A 128 1.38 -16.75 11.28
N ALA A 129 1.14 -18.01 11.61
CA ALA A 129 1.30 -18.53 12.97
C ALA A 129 2.72 -18.34 13.51
N ARG A 130 3.72 -18.29 12.62
CA ARG A 130 5.13 -17.97 12.94
C ARG A 130 5.52 -16.55 12.57
N SER A 131 4.56 -15.69 12.29
CA SER A 131 4.78 -14.28 11.88
C SER A 131 5.65 -14.12 10.63
N TRP A 132 5.57 -15.08 9.73
CA TRP A 132 6.15 -14.98 8.40
C TRP A 132 5.09 -14.48 7.41
N PRO A 133 5.35 -13.37 6.67
CA PRO A 133 4.37 -12.76 5.78
C PRO A 133 4.11 -13.58 4.51
N VAL A 134 3.11 -14.44 4.57
CA VAL A 134 2.55 -15.16 3.43
C VAL A 134 1.05 -14.87 3.39
N THR A 135 0.51 -14.64 2.20
CA THR A 135 -0.91 -14.39 2.00
C THR A 135 -1.46 -15.21 0.83
N ALA A 136 -2.72 -15.62 0.94
CA ALA A 136 -3.44 -16.22 -0.17
C ALA A 136 -3.70 -15.18 -1.27
N VAL A 137 -3.49 -15.56 -2.53
CA VAL A 137 -3.91 -14.74 -3.68
C VAL A 137 -5.39 -15.02 -3.92
N ASN A 138 -6.24 -14.11 -3.46
CA ASN A 138 -7.68 -14.27 -3.50
C ASN A 138 -8.28 -13.74 -4.81
N LYS A 139 -9.34 -14.40 -5.29
CA LYS A 139 -10.23 -13.83 -6.31
C LYS A 139 -11.15 -12.80 -5.64
N PRO A 140 -11.68 -11.81 -6.37
CA PRO A 140 -12.60 -10.83 -5.79
C PRO A 140 -13.78 -11.46 -5.02
N VAL A 141 -14.32 -12.57 -5.51
CA VAL A 141 -15.42 -13.28 -4.85
C VAL A 141 -15.02 -13.93 -3.51
N ASP A 142 -13.74 -14.26 -3.33
CA ASP A 142 -13.24 -14.86 -2.08
C ASP A 142 -13.26 -13.84 -0.94
N LEU A 143 -13.08 -12.54 -1.27
CA LEU A 143 -13.09 -11.45 -0.28
C LEU A 143 -14.45 -11.32 0.43
N LEU A 144 -15.54 -11.63 -0.27
CA LEU A 144 -16.90 -11.62 0.32
C LEU A 144 -17.08 -12.70 1.40
N LYS A 145 -16.24 -13.75 1.36
CA LYS A 145 -16.28 -14.87 2.30
C LYS A 145 -15.21 -14.77 3.38
N ASP A 146 -14.25 -13.88 3.20
CA ASP A 146 -13.12 -13.71 4.11
C ASP A 146 -13.59 -13.34 5.52
N PRO A 147 -13.14 -14.07 6.57
CA PRO A 147 -13.55 -13.82 7.95
C PRO A 147 -13.20 -12.42 8.45
N HIS A 148 -12.07 -11.85 8.02
CA HIS A 148 -11.64 -10.52 8.42
C HIS A 148 -12.59 -9.44 7.89
N PHE A 149 -12.94 -9.48 6.60
CA PHE A 149 -13.88 -8.52 6.02
C PHE A 149 -15.29 -8.68 6.58
N LYS A 150 -15.71 -9.92 6.90
CA LYS A 150 -16.99 -10.16 7.58
C LYS A 150 -17.01 -9.59 9.00
N GLN A 151 -15.97 -9.85 9.78
CA GLN A 151 -15.87 -9.31 11.14
C GLN A 151 -15.84 -7.78 11.15
N ARG A 152 -15.26 -7.19 10.10
CA ARG A 152 -15.23 -5.72 9.93
C ARG A 152 -16.51 -5.17 9.31
N GLU A 153 -17.45 -6.01 8.89
CA GLU A 153 -18.66 -5.57 8.17
C GLU A 153 -18.29 -4.60 7.01
N PHE A 154 -17.23 -4.98 6.26
CA PHE A 154 -16.64 -4.10 5.27
C PHE A 154 -17.50 -3.97 4.01
N PHE A 155 -18.20 -5.02 3.63
CA PHE A 155 -19.09 -4.99 2.46
C PHE A 155 -20.50 -4.58 2.92
N GLU A 156 -21.08 -3.61 2.23
CA GLU A 156 -22.40 -3.07 2.51
C GLU A 156 -23.33 -3.31 1.33
N THR A 157 -24.59 -3.57 1.63
CA THR A 157 -25.64 -3.72 0.62
C THR A 157 -26.41 -2.42 0.45
N THR A 158 -26.64 -2.01 -0.78
CA THR A 158 -27.48 -0.83 -1.11
C THR A 158 -28.50 -1.18 -2.18
N GLU A 159 -29.68 -0.60 -2.09
CA GLU A 159 -30.78 -0.76 -3.03
C GLU A 159 -30.65 0.29 -4.14
N HIS A 160 -30.34 -0.15 -5.36
CA HIS A 160 -30.25 0.75 -6.52
C HIS A 160 -31.56 0.69 -7.33
N PRO A 161 -32.17 1.85 -7.69
CA PRO A 161 -33.52 1.89 -8.27
C PRO A 161 -33.67 1.10 -9.60
N VAL A 162 -32.58 0.85 -10.30
CA VAL A 162 -32.57 0.11 -11.58
C VAL A 162 -31.88 -1.24 -11.46
N ALA A 163 -30.76 -1.31 -10.72
CA ALA A 163 -29.97 -2.53 -10.60
C ALA A 163 -30.43 -3.47 -9.48
N GLY A 164 -31.36 -3.01 -8.61
CA GLY A 164 -31.78 -3.75 -7.43
C GLY A 164 -30.71 -3.77 -6.33
N GLU A 165 -30.74 -4.79 -5.51
CA GLU A 165 -29.78 -4.99 -4.42
C GLU A 165 -28.37 -5.24 -4.98
N ILE A 166 -27.42 -4.38 -4.58
CA ILE A 166 -25.99 -4.51 -4.94
C ILE A 166 -25.11 -4.44 -3.68
N MET A 167 -24.13 -5.30 -3.66
CA MET A 167 -23.10 -5.32 -2.60
C MET A 167 -21.88 -4.53 -3.04
N LEU A 168 -21.46 -3.58 -2.23
CA LEU A 168 -20.33 -2.68 -2.50
C LEU A 168 -19.33 -2.71 -1.34
N PRO A 169 -18.04 -2.41 -1.61
CA PRO A 169 -17.10 -2.11 -0.54
C PRO A 169 -17.58 -0.88 0.24
N GLY A 170 -17.62 -0.98 1.55
CA GLY A 170 -17.91 0.12 2.45
C GLY A 170 -16.72 1.06 2.64
N ALA A 171 -16.81 1.91 3.64
CA ALA A 171 -15.78 2.91 3.90
C ALA A 171 -14.50 2.28 4.45
N PRO A 172 -13.32 2.65 3.90
CA PRO A 172 -12.03 2.13 4.36
C PRO A 172 -11.61 2.70 5.72
N ILE A 173 -12.15 3.87 6.10
CA ILE A 173 -11.86 4.55 7.35
C ILE A 173 -13.07 4.44 8.26
N ARG A 174 -12.90 3.95 9.48
CA ARG A 174 -13.95 3.91 10.50
C ARG A 174 -13.75 5.06 11.49
N ILE A 175 -14.83 5.80 11.71
CA ILE A 175 -14.95 6.86 12.72
C ILE A 175 -15.96 6.40 13.76
N GLU A 176 -15.80 6.78 15.02
CA GLU A 176 -16.59 6.30 16.15
C GLU A 176 -18.09 6.48 15.96
N ASP A 177 -18.51 7.60 15.37
CA ASP A 177 -19.92 7.90 15.03
C ASP A 177 -20.39 7.29 13.70
N GLY A 178 -19.56 6.48 13.09
CA GLY A 178 -19.86 5.66 11.93
C GLY A 178 -19.84 6.38 10.59
N TRP A 179 -19.35 5.67 9.57
CA TRP A 179 -19.75 5.93 8.20
C TRP A 179 -21.16 5.38 8.06
N LYS A 180 -22.08 6.23 7.70
CA LYS A 180 -23.44 5.79 7.42
C LYS A 180 -23.50 5.10 6.08
N THR A 181 -24.41 4.16 5.98
CA THR A 181 -24.77 3.39 4.80
C THR A 181 -24.56 4.14 3.50
N LEU A 182 -23.88 3.51 2.57
CA LEU A 182 -23.73 4.00 1.21
C LEU A 182 -25.09 4.26 0.60
N ARG A 183 -25.27 5.44 0.01
CA ARG A 183 -26.44 5.72 -0.81
C ARG A 183 -26.20 5.19 -2.22
N PRO A 184 -27.25 4.72 -2.92
CA PRO A 184 -27.11 4.35 -4.32
C PRO A 184 -26.68 5.55 -5.15
N ALA A 185 -25.97 5.30 -6.24
CA ALA A 185 -25.66 6.35 -7.20
C ALA A 185 -26.95 6.93 -7.78
N PRO A 186 -27.07 8.25 -7.95
CA PRO A 186 -28.23 8.85 -8.57
C PRO A 186 -28.37 8.42 -10.04
N LEU A 187 -29.58 8.36 -10.54
CA LEU A 187 -29.82 8.14 -11.94
C LEU A 187 -29.35 9.32 -12.80
N LEU A 188 -29.05 9.05 -14.07
CA LEU A 188 -28.62 10.10 -15.00
C LEU A 188 -29.66 11.22 -15.06
N GLY A 189 -29.23 12.44 -14.70
CA GLY A 189 -30.05 13.63 -14.72
C GLY A 189 -30.97 13.83 -13.50
N GLU A 190 -31.03 12.91 -12.55
CA GLU A 190 -31.92 12.94 -11.39
C GLU A 190 -31.90 14.28 -10.62
N HIS A 191 -30.72 14.84 -10.42
CA HIS A 191 -30.53 16.10 -9.68
C HIS A 191 -30.25 17.32 -10.56
N THR A 192 -30.24 17.17 -11.90
CA THR A 192 -29.83 18.26 -12.83
C THR A 192 -30.69 19.52 -12.66
N ALA A 193 -32.01 19.36 -12.58
CA ALA A 193 -32.92 20.50 -12.48
C ALA A 193 -32.80 21.24 -11.13
N GLU A 194 -32.44 20.52 -10.09
CA GLU A 194 -32.22 21.07 -8.74
C GLU A 194 -30.90 21.84 -8.68
N LEU A 195 -29.82 21.20 -9.13
CA LEU A 195 -28.48 21.79 -9.12
C LEU A 195 -28.36 23.04 -9.99
N LEU A 196 -29.08 23.08 -11.12
CA LEU A 196 -29.10 24.28 -11.99
C LEU A 196 -29.87 25.46 -11.39
N LYS A 197 -30.73 25.23 -10.40
CA LYS A 197 -31.45 26.28 -9.66
C LYS A 197 -30.65 26.85 -8.49
N GLU A 198 -29.59 26.17 -8.05
CA GLU A 198 -28.76 26.68 -6.96
C GLU A 198 -28.12 28.02 -7.35
N PRO A 199 -28.23 29.06 -6.51
CA PRO A 199 -27.61 30.32 -6.78
C PRO A 199 -26.08 30.16 -6.79
N SER A 200 -25.43 30.78 -7.78
CA SER A 200 -23.98 30.82 -7.85
C SER A 200 -23.39 31.33 -6.53
N ARG A 201 -22.51 30.56 -5.92
CA ARG A 201 -21.82 30.96 -4.69
C ARG A 201 -21.09 32.28 -4.92
N LYS A 202 -21.36 33.28 -4.09
CA LYS A 202 -20.64 34.57 -4.14
C LYS A 202 -19.16 34.29 -3.90
N LYS A 203 -18.32 34.70 -4.87
CA LYS A 203 -16.86 34.66 -4.69
C LYS A 203 -16.49 35.57 -3.52
N LYS A 204 -15.89 35.01 -2.48
CA LYS A 204 -15.29 35.84 -1.42
C LYS A 204 -14.11 36.60 -2.00
N SER A 205 -13.98 37.90 -1.68
CA SER A 205 -12.86 38.70 -2.15
C SER A 205 -11.54 38.17 -1.60
N ARG A 206 -10.51 38.20 -2.44
CA ARG A 206 -9.16 37.79 -2.07
C ARG A 206 -8.63 38.71 -0.98
N LYS A 207 -8.40 38.20 0.23
CA LYS A 207 -7.45 38.85 1.12
C LYS A 207 -6.06 38.56 0.54
N ASN A 208 -5.33 39.61 0.16
CA ASN A 208 -3.92 39.49 -0.14
C ASN A 208 -3.21 39.15 1.18
N SER A 209 -3.16 37.88 1.52
CA SER A 209 -2.20 37.40 2.50
C SER A 209 -0.92 37.06 1.72
N GLU A 210 0.22 37.40 2.27
CA GLU A 210 1.50 36.82 1.89
C GLU A 210 1.30 35.31 1.75
N GLN A 211 1.99 34.72 0.80
CA GLN A 211 1.75 33.31 0.40
C GLN A 211 2.27 32.38 1.51
N GLU A 212 1.47 32.27 2.56
CA GLU A 212 1.75 31.38 3.69
C GLU A 212 1.52 29.92 3.27
N LEU A 213 2.42 29.04 3.65
CA LEU A 213 2.25 27.60 3.41
C LEU A 213 1.07 27.07 4.23
N PRO A 214 0.28 26.14 3.66
CA PRO A 214 -1.00 25.72 4.26
C PRO A 214 -0.89 25.10 5.64
N LEU A 215 0.26 24.50 5.99
CA LEU A 215 0.48 23.77 7.25
C LEU A 215 1.51 24.43 8.17
N GLN A 216 1.86 25.69 7.96
CA GLN A 216 2.91 26.39 8.74
C GLN A 216 2.63 26.46 10.26
N ASP A 217 1.36 26.35 10.68
CA ASP A 217 0.98 26.37 12.10
C ASP A 217 0.93 24.97 12.73
N ILE A 218 1.30 23.93 11.95
CA ILE A 218 1.22 22.53 12.38
C ILE A 218 2.61 22.03 12.72
N ARG A 219 2.77 21.46 13.92
CA ARG A 219 3.93 20.70 14.33
C ARG A 219 3.64 19.21 14.26
N VAL A 220 4.54 18.47 13.63
CA VAL A 220 4.45 17.02 13.43
C VAL A 220 5.61 16.35 14.13
N LEU A 221 5.32 15.38 14.99
CA LEU A 221 6.33 14.48 15.55
C LEU A 221 6.40 13.23 14.70
N ASP A 222 7.51 13.05 13.99
CA ASP A 222 7.78 11.87 13.17
C ASP A 222 8.57 10.82 13.94
N MET A 223 7.91 9.74 14.30
CA MET A 223 8.50 8.55 14.94
C MET A 223 8.52 7.36 14.00
N THR A 224 8.35 7.59 12.71
CA THR A 224 8.23 6.54 11.70
C THR A 224 9.59 6.13 11.14
N VAL A 225 9.64 4.91 10.61
CA VAL A 225 10.84 4.34 9.98
C VAL A 225 10.51 3.75 8.62
N VAL A 226 11.53 3.56 7.82
CA VAL A 226 11.53 2.94 6.48
C VAL A 226 10.89 3.83 5.41
N TRP A 227 9.67 3.62 4.97
CA TRP A 227 9.15 4.22 3.72
C TRP A 227 7.97 5.16 3.92
N SER A 228 6.79 4.59 4.18
CA SER A 228 5.52 5.33 4.08
C SER A 228 5.43 6.48 5.07
N GLY A 229 5.88 6.26 6.30
CA GLY A 229 5.82 7.27 7.35
C GLY A 229 6.71 8.48 7.05
N PRO A 230 8.03 8.29 6.82
CA PRO A 230 8.92 9.39 6.45
C PRO A 230 8.49 10.13 5.20
N TYR A 231 7.89 9.44 4.21
CA TYR A 231 7.37 10.08 3.02
C TYR A 231 6.16 10.98 3.31
N VAL A 232 5.26 10.54 4.18
CA VAL A 232 4.13 11.37 4.62
C VAL A 232 4.63 12.65 5.32
N THR A 233 5.57 12.52 6.24
CA THR A 233 6.10 13.67 7.00
C THR A 233 6.94 14.60 6.13
N GLN A 234 7.63 14.09 5.11
CA GLN A 234 8.26 14.91 4.08
C GLN A 234 7.24 15.78 3.37
N ILE A 235 6.14 15.21 2.87
CA ILE A 235 5.08 15.96 2.20
C ILE A 235 4.45 17.01 3.12
N LEU A 236 4.26 16.68 4.40
CA LEU A 236 3.75 17.66 5.38
C LEU A 236 4.74 18.81 5.58
N GLY A 237 6.04 18.53 5.62
CA GLY A 237 7.10 19.55 5.67
C GLY A 237 7.12 20.45 4.43
N ASP A 238 7.01 19.86 3.23
CA ASP A 238 6.93 20.61 1.96
C ASP A 238 5.71 21.55 1.92
N LEU A 239 4.65 21.20 2.65
CA LEU A 239 3.45 22.01 2.80
C LEU A 239 3.53 23.02 3.98
N GLY A 240 4.69 23.12 4.63
CA GLY A 240 4.99 24.11 5.66
C GLY A 240 4.92 23.64 7.10
N ALA A 241 4.63 22.37 7.37
CA ALA A 241 4.62 21.86 8.73
C ALA A 241 6.02 21.84 9.35
N ASP A 242 6.11 22.16 10.65
CA ASP A 242 7.33 22.01 11.46
C ASP A 242 7.47 20.52 11.87
N VAL A 243 8.31 19.78 11.13
CA VAL A 243 8.48 18.33 11.32
C VAL A 243 9.68 18.05 12.20
N ILE A 244 9.44 17.46 13.37
CA ILE A 244 10.47 16.98 14.29
C ILE A 244 10.56 15.47 14.11
N ARG A 245 11.70 15.00 13.58
CA ARG A 245 11.96 13.57 13.41
C ARG A 245 12.72 13.00 14.61
N VAL A 246 12.25 11.88 15.12
CA VAL A 246 12.94 11.09 16.16
C VAL A 246 13.53 9.85 15.48
N ASP A 247 14.85 9.85 15.36
CA ASP A 247 15.57 8.70 14.80
C ASP A 247 15.93 7.69 15.89
N ASN A 248 15.84 6.41 15.51
CA ASN A 248 16.26 5.32 16.38
C ASN A 248 17.58 4.73 15.84
N PRO A 249 18.71 4.91 16.55
CA PRO A 249 20.03 4.47 16.09
C PRO A 249 20.17 2.94 16.00
N TRP A 250 19.18 2.18 16.47
CA TRP A 250 19.19 0.71 16.45
C TRP A 250 18.43 0.12 15.25
N ILE A 251 17.80 0.94 14.44
CA ILE A 251 17.01 0.47 13.28
C ILE A 251 17.74 0.70 11.94
N PHE A 252 18.78 1.56 11.94
CA PHE A 252 19.66 1.83 10.79
C PHE A 252 21.11 1.87 11.24
#